data_18382ed9f58e9286bdcf90540e65e8e1
#
_entry.id   18382ed9f58e9286bdcf90540e65e8e1
#
_cell.length_a   1.000
_cell.length_b   1.000
_cell.length_c   1.000
_cell.angle_alpha   90.00
_cell.angle_beta   90.00
_cell.angle_gamma   90.00
#
_symmetry.space_group_name_H-M   'P 1'
#
loop_
_entity.id
_entity.type
_entity.pdbx_description
1 polymer ?
#
loop_
_entity_poly.entity_id
_entity_poly.type
_entity_poly.pdbx_seq_one_letter_code
_entity_poly.pdbx_strand_id
1 'polypeptide(L)'
;SMMYYYHDHFLLPLSHDEVVHGKATILQKMNGQYEKKFPQARILYMYMYAHPGKKLNFMGNEIGQLREWDEKRQQDWNLLDFPVHREFHRFMMDLNHIYLQHLALSEKDYDPDGFRWLDCHQEERCIYAFERIGSSERIIAVFNFSNCEQIYQLKVRNSQTVQVLLSSNWVIYGGDETSCGANLTPKNNILELTMKPYTALYMVVCSTNKN
;
A
#
# COMPACT_ATOMS: atom_id res chain seq x y z
N SER A 1 7.14 -9.45 10.01
CA SER A 1 7.86 -8.60 9.04
C SER A 1 8.86 -7.66 9.69
N MET A 2 8.75 -7.38 11.00
CA MET A 2 9.56 -6.38 11.71
C MET A 2 10.81 -6.94 12.40
N MET A 3 11.18 -8.20 12.17
CA MET A 3 12.28 -8.87 12.90
C MET A 3 13.62 -8.13 12.79
N TYR A 4 13.93 -7.57 11.62
CA TYR A 4 15.20 -6.89 11.34
C TYR A 4 15.16 -5.37 11.57
N TYR A 5 13.98 -4.80 11.78
CA TYR A 5 13.78 -3.35 11.80
C TYR A 5 14.59 -2.64 12.89
N TYR A 6 14.74 -3.26 14.04
CA TYR A 6 15.39 -2.64 15.20
C TYR A 6 16.93 -2.87 15.25
N HIS A 7 17.47 -3.64 14.31
CA HIS A 7 18.87 -4.08 14.38
C HIS A 7 19.68 -3.71 13.14
N ASP A 8 19.06 -3.68 11.96
CA ASP A 8 19.77 -3.58 10.67
C ASP A 8 19.17 -2.53 9.75
N HIS A 9 20.03 -1.93 8.93
CA HIS A 9 19.62 -1.13 7.79
C HIS A 9 19.34 -2.07 6.60
N PHE A 10 18.10 -2.22 6.20
CA PHE A 10 17.68 -3.17 5.18
C PHE A 10 16.93 -2.53 4.02
N LEU A 11 16.92 -3.23 2.90
CA LEU A 11 16.08 -2.94 1.75
C LEU A 11 14.87 -3.87 1.77
N LEU A 12 13.78 -3.41 1.15
CA LEU A 12 12.62 -4.21 0.82
C LEU A 12 12.67 -4.50 -0.69
N PRO A 13 13.30 -5.60 -1.13
CA PRO A 13 13.51 -5.85 -2.54
C PRO A 13 12.38 -6.67 -3.15
N LEU A 14 11.83 -6.18 -4.26
CA LEU A 14 11.21 -7.00 -5.30
C LEU A 14 12.12 -6.92 -6.51
N SER A 15 13.26 -7.62 -6.44
CA SER A 15 14.35 -7.57 -7.40
C SER A 15 14.11 -8.49 -8.60
N HIS A 16 15.10 -8.58 -9.51
CA HIS A 16 15.07 -9.56 -10.61
C HIS A 16 14.97 -10.99 -10.10
N ASP A 17 15.56 -11.31 -8.95
CA ASP A 17 15.52 -12.65 -8.37
C ASP A 17 14.10 -13.14 -8.09
N GLU A 18 13.15 -12.23 -7.91
CA GLU A 18 11.75 -12.57 -7.67
C GLU A 18 10.97 -12.89 -8.96
N VAL A 19 11.53 -12.57 -10.14
CA VAL A 19 10.80 -12.60 -11.42
C VAL A 19 11.54 -13.32 -12.54
N VAL A 20 12.45 -14.23 -12.20
CA VAL A 20 13.26 -15.03 -13.14
C VAL A 20 13.29 -16.51 -12.78
N HIS A 21 13.78 -17.34 -13.70
CA HIS A 21 14.13 -18.75 -13.49
C HIS A 21 12.95 -19.63 -13.01
N GLY A 22 11.76 -19.43 -13.56
CA GLY A 22 10.57 -20.23 -13.23
C GLY A 22 9.90 -19.83 -11.92
N LYS A 23 10.24 -18.67 -11.35
CA LYS A 23 9.64 -18.16 -10.11
C LYS A 23 8.32 -17.44 -10.34
N ALA A 24 7.93 -17.20 -11.58
CA ALA A 24 6.81 -16.37 -12.03
C ALA A 24 6.99 -14.88 -11.71
N THR A 25 6.19 -14.00 -12.32
CA THR A 25 6.22 -12.56 -12.03
C THR A 25 5.47 -12.23 -10.72
N ILE A 26 5.66 -11.03 -10.19
CA ILE A 26 4.95 -10.60 -8.98
C ILE A 26 3.43 -10.73 -9.16
N LEU A 27 2.90 -10.28 -10.31
CA LEU A 27 1.46 -10.40 -10.59
C LEU A 27 1.01 -11.87 -10.70
N GLN A 28 1.80 -12.74 -11.32
CA GLN A 28 1.46 -14.14 -11.46
C GLN A 28 1.42 -14.91 -10.13
N LYS A 29 2.20 -14.47 -9.14
CA LYS A 29 2.17 -15.03 -7.78
C LYS A 29 0.87 -14.75 -7.03
N MET A 30 0.08 -13.76 -7.49
CA MET A 30 -1.23 -13.46 -6.90
C MET A 30 -2.24 -14.56 -7.24
N ASN A 31 -3.18 -14.80 -6.33
CA ASN A 31 -4.15 -15.88 -6.43
C ASN A 31 -5.32 -15.53 -7.37
N GLY A 32 -5.94 -16.56 -7.96
CA GLY A 32 -7.18 -16.44 -8.76
C GLY A 32 -6.95 -16.10 -10.23
N GLN A 33 -8.06 -15.72 -10.89
CA GLN A 33 -8.07 -15.36 -12.31
C GLN A 33 -7.39 -14.01 -12.54
N TYR A 34 -7.11 -13.71 -13.78
CA TYR A 34 -6.30 -12.59 -14.24
C TYR A 34 -6.66 -11.23 -13.58
N GLU A 35 -7.91 -10.77 -13.69
CA GLU A 35 -8.29 -9.47 -13.10
C GLU A 35 -8.24 -9.46 -11.58
N LYS A 36 -8.46 -10.61 -10.92
CA LYS A 36 -8.44 -10.73 -9.45
C LYS A 36 -7.04 -10.63 -8.86
N LYS A 37 -6.01 -10.70 -9.67
CA LYS A 37 -4.62 -10.57 -9.24
C LYS A 37 -4.22 -9.12 -8.95
N PHE A 38 -4.80 -8.16 -9.66
CA PHE A 38 -4.42 -6.75 -9.56
C PHE A 38 -4.73 -6.11 -8.20
N PRO A 39 -5.91 -6.31 -7.58
CA PRO A 39 -6.14 -5.84 -6.21
C PRO A 39 -5.12 -6.38 -5.21
N GLN A 40 -4.74 -7.65 -5.34
CA GLN A 40 -3.73 -8.28 -4.47
C GLN A 40 -2.34 -7.69 -4.70
N ALA A 41 -1.96 -7.40 -5.95
CA ALA A 41 -0.72 -6.72 -6.26
C ALA A 41 -0.71 -5.29 -5.71
N ARG A 42 -1.81 -4.54 -5.85
CA ARG A 42 -1.92 -3.18 -5.30
C ARG A 42 -1.73 -3.14 -3.77
N ILE A 43 -2.39 -4.04 -3.03
CA ILE A 43 -2.24 -4.08 -1.58
C ILE A 43 -0.82 -4.50 -1.16
N LEU A 44 -0.19 -5.44 -1.88
CA LEU A 44 1.21 -5.83 -1.65
C LEU A 44 2.15 -4.63 -1.79
N TYR A 45 2.02 -3.85 -2.88
CA TYR A 45 2.86 -2.67 -3.08
C TYR A 45 2.60 -1.58 -2.05
N MET A 46 1.35 -1.31 -1.69
CA MET A 46 1.07 -0.37 -0.59
C MET A 46 1.69 -0.86 0.72
N TYR A 47 1.59 -2.15 1.05
CA TYR A 47 2.23 -2.69 2.24
C TYR A 47 3.74 -2.49 2.21
N MET A 48 4.39 -2.83 1.11
CA MET A 48 5.83 -2.65 0.92
C MET A 48 6.24 -1.18 1.05
N TYR A 49 5.50 -0.26 0.44
CA TYR A 49 5.83 1.17 0.45
C TYR A 49 5.62 1.84 1.81
N ALA A 50 4.61 1.40 2.56
CA ALA A 50 4.40 1.89 3.92
C ALA A 50 5.32 1.23 4.95
N HIS A 51 5.81 0.01 4.71
CA HIS A 51 6.70 -0.68 5.63
C HIS A 51 8.03 0.05 5.75
N PRO A 52 8.66 0.17 6.94
CA PRO A 52 10.00 0.76 7.07
C PRO A 52 11.05 0.06 6.21
N GLY A 53 12.08 0.79 5.79
CA GLY A 53 13.17 0.33 4.94
C GLY A 53 13.08 0.87 3.51
N LYS A 54 14.21 0.98 2.82
CA LYS A 54 14.26 1.49 1.46
C LYS A 54 13.66 0.50 0.46
N LYS A 55 13.01 1.04 -0.57
CA LYS A 55 12.27 0.25 -1.56
C LYS A 55 13.13 -0.06 -2.77
N LEU A 56 13.04 -1.28 -3.27
CA LEU A 56 13.59 -1.67 -4.55
C LEU A 56 12.51 -2.41 -5.33
N ASN A 57 12.04 -1.81 -6.42
CA ASN A 57 11.09 -2.42 -7.33
C ASN A 57 11.73 -2.58 -8.71
N PHE A 58 11.76 -3.80 -9.22
CA PHE A 58 12.46 -4.10 -10.47
C PHE A 58 11.58 -3.79 -11.69
N MET A 59 12.23 -3.47 -12.82
CA MET A 59 11.58 -3.11 -14.08
C MET A 59 10.56 -4.17 -14.55
N GLY A 60 9.41 -3.69 -15.04
CA GLY A 60 8.29 -4.52 -15.48
C GLY A 60 7.27 -4.83 -14.39
N ASN A 61 7.67 -4.76 -13.12
CA ASN A 61 6.72 -4.93 -12.01
C ASN A 61 5.65 -3.84 -12.01
N GLU A 62 6.03 -2.60 -12.37
CA GLU A 62 5.14 -1.42 -12.39
C GLU A 62 4.05 -1.47 -13.47
N ILE A 63 4.24 -2.29 -14.50
CA ILE A 63 3.22 -2.51 -15.54
C ILE A 63 2.48 -3.84 -15.37
N GLY A 64 2.78 -4.58 -14.30
CA GLY A 64 2.19 -5.91 -14.07
C GLY A 64 2.62 -6.93 -15.12
N GLN A 65 3.91 -6.96 -15.48
CA GLN A 65 4.43 -7.85 -16.53
C GLN A 65 4.06 -9.30 -16.23
N LEU A 66 3.65 -10.02 -17.28
CA LEU A 66 3.23 -11.43 -17.21
C LEU A 66 4.36 -12.41 -17.55
N ARG A 67 5.33 -11.97 -18.32
CA ARG A 67 6.50 -12.76 -18.67
C ARG A 67 7.62 -12.48 -17.67
N GLU A 68 8.32 -13.52 -17.25
CA GLU A 68 9.53 -13.37 -16.44
C GLU A 68 10.54 -12.47 -17.17
N TRP A 69 11.35 -11.76 -16.40
CA TRP A 69 12.38 -10.90 -16.94
C TRP A 69 13.44 -11.70 -17.71
N ASP A 70 13.87 -11.12 -18.83
CA ASP A 70 14.87 -11.70 -19.72
C ASP A 70 15.73 -10.53 -20.25
N GLU A 71 17.04 -10.57 -19.97
CA GLU A 71 17.99 -9.52 -20.37
C GLU A 71 18.12 -9.35 -21.90
N LYS A 72 17.68 -10.35 -22.68
CA LYS A 72 17.73 -10.34 -24.16
C LYS A 72 16.46 -9.78 -24.79
N ARG A 73 15.47 -9.42 -24.00
CA ARG A 73 14.15 -9.00 -24.49
C ARG A 73 13.73 -7.67 -23.89
N GLN A 74 13.06 -6.89 -24.71
CA GLN A 74 12.40 -5.65 -24.26
C GLN A 74 11.26 -5.97 -23.30
N GLN A 75 10.96 -5.03 -22.38
CA GLN A 75 9.76 -5.09 -21.55
C GLN A 75 8.49 -5.10 -22.40
N ASP A 76 7.45 -5.74 -21.91
CA ASP A 76 6.19 -5.92 -22.63
C ASP A 76 5.31 -4.66 -22.54
N TRP A 77 5.80 -3.52 -23.06
CA TRP A 77 5.12 -2.22 -23.01
C TRP A 77 3.73 -2.22 -23.64
N ASN A 78 3.45 -3.14 -24.58
CA ASN A 78 2.13 -3.34 -25.16
C ASN A 78 1.06 -3.76 -24.13
N LEU A 79 1.44 -4.20 -22.93
CA LEU A 79 0.51 -4.45 -21.84
C LEU A 79 -0.27 -3.17 -21.44
N LEU A 80 0.31 -2.00 -21.62
CA LEU A 80 -0.35 -0.73 -21.35
C LEU A 80 -1.52 -0.41 -22.31
N ASP A 81 -1.67 -1.14 -23.39
CA ASP A 81 -2.86 -1.06 -24.27
C ASP A 81 -4.11 -1.68 -23.58
N PHE A 82 -3.90 -2.57 -22.61
CA PHE A 82 -4.98 -3.19 -21.85
C PHE A 82 -5.37 -2.34 -20.63
N PRO A 83 -6.67 -2.04 -20.43
CA PRO A 83 -7.13 -1.15 -19.37
C PRO A 83 -6.59 -1.52 -17.98
N VAL A 84 -6.65 -2.79 -17.59
CA VAL A 84 -6.26 -3.24 -16.25
C VAL A 84 -4.77 -3.01 -15.94
N HIS A 85 -3.88 -3.15 -16.95
CA HIS A 85 -2.46 -2.84 -16.79
C HIS A 85 -2.20 -1.34 -16.75
N ARG A 86 -2.90 -0.56 -17.57
CA ARG A 86 -2.81 0.90 -17.57
C ARG A 86 -3.28 1.50 -16.24
N GLU A 87 -4.38 0.99 -15.69
CA GLU A 87 -4.91 1.35 -14.37
C GLU A 87 -3.94 0.98 -13.25
N PHE A 88 -3.34 -0.21 -13.33
CA PHE A 88 -2.32 -0.65 -12.39
C PHE A 88 -1.05 0.21 -12.48
N HIS A 89 -0.58 0.51 -13.69
CA HIS A 89 0.56 1.41 -13.89
C HIS A 89 0.29 2.80 -13.32
N ARG A 90 -0.93 3.34 -13.54
CA ARG A 90 -1.35 4.59 -12.91
C ARG A 90 -1.29 4.52 -11.39
N PHE A 91 -1.81 3.44 -10.81
CA PHE A 91 -1.70 3.21 -9.36
C PHE A 91 -0.24 3.25 -8.89
N MET A 92 0.68 2.59 -9.60
CA MET A 92 2.11 2.58 -9.25
C MET A 92 2.74 3.97 -9.35
N MET A 93 2.37 4.77 -10.36
CA MET A 93 2.82 6.16 -10.46
C MET A 93 2.34 7.00 -9.27
N ASP A 94 1.05 6.92 -8.92
CA ASP A 94 0.48 7.68 -7.83
C ASP A 94 1.04 7.23 -6.47
N LEU A 95 1.26 5.93 -6.27
CA LEU A 95 1.93 5.39 -5.08
C LEU A 95 3.36 5.93 -4.93
N ASN A 96 4.13 5.99 -6.02
CA ASN A 96 5.47 6.58 -6.01
C ASN A 96 5.43 8.08 -5.66
N HIS A 97 4.48 8.84 -6.22
CA HIS A 97 4.29 10.25 -5.90
C HIS A 97 3.97 10.45 -4.41
N ILE A 98 3.03 9.69 -3.87
CA ILE A 98 2.69 9.73 -2.43
C ILE A 98 3.92 9.42 -1.57
N TYR A 99 4.70 8.39 -1.93
CA TYR A 99 5.91 8.03 -1.20
C TYR A 99 6.95 9.16 -1.18
N LEU A 100 7.11 9.88 -2.30
CA LEU A 100 8.07 10.99 -2.41
C LEU A 100 7.56 12.27 -1.74
N GLN A 101 6.25 12.52 -1.75
CA GLN A 101 5.65 13.74 -1.18
C GLN A 101 5.51 13.68 0.33
N HIS A 102 5.32 12.48 0.90
CA HIS A 102 5.06 12.26 2.31
C HIS A 102 6.28 11.68 3.03
N LEU A 103 7.08 12.56 3.62
CA LEU A 103 8.33 12.20 4.28
C LEU A 103 8.16 11.19 5.43
N ALA A 104 6.99 11.16 6.08
CA ALA A 104 6.70 10.14 7.08
C ALA A 104 6.87 8.71 6.56
N LEU A 105 6.76 8.48 5.24
CA LEU A 105 6.95 7.16 4.64
C LEU A 105 8.43 6.76 4.47
N SER A 106 9.37 7.72 4.61
CA SER A 106 10.78 7.47 4.25
C SER A 106 11.83 8.04 5.19
N GLU A 107 11.57 9.19 5.87
CA GLU A 107 12.61 9.91 6.62
C GLU A 107 13.14 9.11 7.83
N LYS A 108 12.27 8.31 8.47
CA LYS A 108 12.60 7.50 9.65
C LYS A 108 12.52 6.01 9.36
N ASP A 109 13.05 5.58 8.22
CA ASP A 109 13.00 4.16 7.83
C ASP A 109 13.80 3.24 8.74
N TYR A 110 14.81 3.78 9.45
CA TYR A 110 15.71 3.03 10.34
C TYR A 110 15.67 3.52 11.78
N ASP A 111 14.68 4.36 12.11
CA ASP A 111 14.45 4.88 13.45
C ASP A 111 13.21 4.21 14.05
N PRO A 112 13.34 3.50 15.19
CA PRO A 112 12.20 2.87 15.85
C PRO A 112 11.02 3.80 16.12
N ASP A 113 11.28 5.09 16.35
CA ASP A 113 10.24 6.10 16.55
C ASP A 113 9.46 6.45 15.27
N GLY A 114 9.93 6.01 14.11
CA GLY A 114 9.28 6.20 12.80
C GLY A 114 8.14 5.24 12.49
N PHE A 115 7.90 4.23 13.34
CA PHE A 115 6.90 3.20 13.12
C PHE A 115 6.18 2.78 14.38
N ARG A 116 4.86 2.59 14.29
CA ARG A 116 4.08 2.02 15.39
C ARG A 116 2.94 1.14 14.87
N TRP A 117 2.86 -0.09 15.36
CA TRP A 117 1.66 -0.91 15.17
C TRP A 117 0.45 -0.28 15.88
N LEU A 118 -0.65 -0.15 15.17
CA LEU A 118 -1.96 0.21 15.73
C LEU A 118 -2.79 -1.05 15.97
N ASP A 119 -2.72 -2.00 15.05
CA ASP A 119 -3.36 -3.30 15.19
C ASP A 119 -2.60 -4.34 14.36
N CYS A 120 -2.16 -5.42 15.02
CA CYS A 120 -1.51 -6.58 14.39
C CYS A 120 -2.03 -7.91 14.95
N HIS A 121 -3.15 -7.88 15.68
CA HIS A 121 -3.74 -9.04 16.37
C HIS A 121 -5.09 -9.47 15.76
N GLN A 122 -5.34 -9.11 14.50
CA GLN A 122 -6.54 -9.48 13.74
C GLN A 122 -6.19 -10.51 12.63
N GLU A 123 -5.32 -11.46 12.96
CA GLU A 123 -4.82 -12.44 11.99
C GLU A 123 -5.93 -13.30 11.38
N GLU A 124 -6.96 -13.66 12.13
CA GLU A 124 -8.13 -14.40 11.63
C GLU A 124 -8.94 -13.58 10.61
N ARG A 125 -8.90 -12.24 10.73
CA ARG A 125 -9.54 -11.31 9.81
C ARG A 125 -8.61 -10.82 8.71
N CYS A 126 -7.29 -11.11 8.81
CA CYS A 126 -6.24 -10.60 7.92
C CYS A 126 -6.25 -9.07 7.80
N ILE A 127 -6.59 -8.35 8.88
CA ILE A 127 -6.53 -6.90 8.97
C ILE A 127 -5.31 -6.47 9.76
N TYR A 128 -4.56 -5.52 9.20
CA TYR A 128 -3.38 -4.94 9.84
C TYR A 128 -3.42 -3.42 9.72
N ALA A 129 -3.03 -2.74 10.78
CA ALA A 129 -2.93 -1.29 10.78
C ALA A 129 -1.66 -0.84 11.51
N PHE A 130 -0.97 0.12 10.94
CA PHE A 130 0.18 0.77 11.56
C PHE A 130 0.28 2.23 11.15
N GLU A 131 1.10 2.98 11.85
CA GLU A 131 1.41 4.34 11.47
C GLU A 131 2.90 4.52 11.17
N ARG A 132 3.16 5.38 10.22
CA ARG A 132 4.46 5.98 9.93
C ARG A 132 4.48 7.38 10.53
N ILE A 133 5.51 7.64 11.32
CA ILE A 133 5.65 8.86 12.10
C ILE A 133 6.85 9.62 11.56
N GLY A 134 6.55 10.74 10.90
CA GLY A 134 7.54 11.69 10.44
C GLY A 134 7.74 12.83 11.44
N SER A 135 8.65 13.75 11.11
CA SER A 135 8.91 14.94 11.92
C SER A 135 7.74 15.94 11.90
N SER A 136 7.02 16.04 10.80
CA SER A 136 5.93 17.01 10.58
C SER A 136 4.56 16.40 10.37
N GLU A 137 4.47 15.12 10.07
CA GLU A 137 3.23 14.43 9.73
C GLU A 137 3.19 13.00 10.23
N ARG A 138 1.99 12.42 10.28
CA ARG A 138 1.76 11.00 10.56
C ARG A 138 0.83 10.43 9.53
N ILE A 139 1.19 9.25 9.01
CA ILE A 139 0.38 8.49 8.06
C ILE A 139 -0.05 7.19 8.70
N ILE A 140 -1.35 6.95 8.69
CA ILE A 140 -1.94 5.67 9.09
C ILE A 140 -2.14 4.84 7.82
N ALA A 141 -1.65 3.61 7.85
CA ALA A 141 -1.85 2.62 6.80
C ALA A 141 -2.69 1.46 7.35
N VAL A 142 -3.79 1.15 6.65
CA VAL A 142 -4.71 0.06 7.01
C VAL A 142 -4.85 -0.88 5.83
N PHE A 143 -4.81 -2.19 6.10
CA PHE A 143 -4.79 -3.24 5.09
C PHE A 143 -5.82 -4.32 5.42
N ASN A 144 -6.65 -4.68 4.45
CA ASN A 144 -7.48 -5.88 4.46
C ASN A 144 -6.93 -6.87 3.43
N PHE A 145 -6.17 -7.86 3.88
CA PHE A 145 -5.61 -8.92 3.01
C PHE A 145 -6.61 -10.08 2.78
N SER A 146 -7.81 -10.00 3.31
CA SER A 146 -8.83 -11.02 3.09
C SER A 146 -9.59 -10.81 1.78
N ASN A 147 -10.25 -11.86 1.33
CA ASN A 147 -11.16 -11.84 0.18
C ASN A 147 -12.59 -11.40 0.51
N CYS A 148 -12.80 -10.86 1.72
CA CYS A 148 -14.10 -10.42 2.23
C CYS A 148 -14.08 -8.93 2.58
N GLU A 149 -15.23 -8.27 2.40
CA GLU A 149 -15.45 -6.94 2.97
C GLU A 149 -15.47 -7.03 4.50
N GLN A 150 -14.85 -6.05 5.15
CA GLN A 150 -14.77 -6.01 6.60
C GLN A 150 -15.00 -4.59 7.13
N ILE A 151 -15.69 -4.48 8.27
CA ILE A 151 -15.77 -3.25 9.03
C ILE A 151 -14.62 -3.22 10.03
N TYR A 152 -13.81 -2.20 9.96
CA TYR A 152 -12.67 -2.00 10.86
C TYR A 152 -12.82 -0.70 11.66
N GLN A 153 -12.61 -0.78 12.97
CA GLN A 153 -12.71 0.36 13.88
C GLN A 153 -11.31 0.81 14.31
N LEU A 154 -10.89 1.94 13.77
CA LEU A 154 -9.61 2.56 14.07
C LEU A 154 -9.78 3.59 15.21
N LYS A 155 -8.94 3.51 16.24
CA LYS A 155 -8.92 4.49 17.34
C LYS A 155 -8.21 5.76 16.90
N VAL A 156 -8.95 6.86 16.77
CA VAL A 156 -8.45 8.20 16.42
C VAL A 156 -9.11 9.21 17.31
N ARG A 157 -8.35 10.15 17.89
CA ARG A 157 -8.91 11.18 18.79
C ARG A 157 -9.91 12.08 18.06
N ASN A 158 -11.01 12.45 18.71
CA ASN A 158 -12.04 13.35 18.14
C ASN A 158 -11.52 14.74 17.75
N SER A 159 -10.40 15.18 18.36
CA SER A 159 -9.72 16.43 18.00
C SER A 159 -8.86 16.35 16.73
N GLN A 160 -8.93 15.25 16.01
CA GLN A 160 -8.17 15.01 14.79
C GLN A 160 -9.15 14.71 13.64
N THR A 161 -8.79 15.14 12.47
CA THR A 161 -9.40 14.69 11.21
C THR A 161 -8.40 13.82 10.47
N VAL A 162 -8.89 12.95 9.62
CA VAL A 162 -8.06 12.03 8.86
C VAL A 162 -8.41 12.22 7.38
N GLN A 163 -7.43 12.59 6.57
CA GLN A 163 -7.61 12.72 5.13
C GLN A 163 -7.10 11.47 4.43
N VAL A 164 -7.92 10.88 3.57
CA VAL A 164 -7.51 9.75 2.73
C VAL A 164 -6.57 10.26 1.63
N LEU A 165 -5.33 9.78 1.64
CA LEU A 165 -4.32 10.09 0.63
C LEU A 165 -4.41 9.15 -0.58
N LEU A 166 -4.63 7.85 -0.30
CA LEU A 166 -4.65 6.80 -1.31
C LEU A 166 -5.53 5.64 -0.85
N SER A 167 -6.41 5.17 -1.72
CA SER A 167 -7.05 3.85 -1.62
C SER A 167 -6.66 3.00 -2.82
N SER A 168 -6.24 1.77 -2.57
CA SER A 168 -5.94 0.82 -3.64
C SER A 168 -7.17 0.41 -4.45
N ASN A 169 -8.37 0.75 -3.97
CA ASN A 169 -9.65 0.37 -4.56
C ASN A 169 -10.36 1.52 -5.31
N TRP A 170 -9.68 2.63 -5.57
CA TRP A 170 -10.28 3.69 -6.38
C TRP A 170 -10.55 3.24 -7.82
N VAL A 171 -11.67 3.71 -8.39
CA VAL A 171 -12.09 3.41 -9.78
C VAL A 171 -10.99 3.70 -10.79
N ILE A 172 -10.20 4.77 -10.59
CA ILE A 172 -9.08 5.14 -11.47
C ILE A 172 -7.96 4.08 -11.53
N TYR A 173 -7.97 3.11 -10.62
CA TYR A 173 -7.03 1.98 -10.54
C TYR A 173 -7.71 0.64 -10.83
N GLY A 174 -8.96 0.65 -11.35
CA GLY A 174 -9.75 -0.55 -11.60
C GLY A 174 -10.45 -1.11 -10.36
N GLY A 175 -10.65 -0.28 -9.34
CA GLY A 175 -11.49 -0.59 -8.17
C GLY A 175 -12.93 -0.12 -8.32
N ASP A 176 -13.68 -0.04 -7.22
CA ASP A 176 -15.09 0.34 -7.19
C ASP A 176 -15.40 1.58 -6.33
N GLU A 177 -14.40 2.18 -5.69
CA GLU A 177 -14.55 3.37 -4.85
C GLU A 177 -14.33 4.66 -5.65
N THR A 178 -15.29 5.58 -5.59
CA THR A 178 -15.28 6.82 -6.40
C THR A 178 -14.64 8.02 -5.72
N SER A 179 -14.49 8.03 -4.39
CA SER A 179 -14.07 9.22 -3.65
C SER A 179 -12.55 9.32 -3.52
N CYS A 180 -11.98 10.43 -3.99
CA CYS A 180 -10.59 10.80 -3.75
C CYS A 180 -10.51 11.87 -2.66
N GLY A 181 -9.56 11.73 -1.72
CA GLY A 181 -9.22 12.78 -0.76
C GLY A 181 -10.29 13.09 0.29
N ALA A 182 -11.16 12.13 0.64
CA ALA A 182 -12.20 12.33 1.63
C ALA A 182 -11.60 12.65 3.01
N ASN A 183 -12.15 13.68 3.67
CA ASN A 183 -11.88 13.96 5.07
C ASN A 183 -12.82 13.12 5.95
N LEU A 184 -12.24 12.33 6.81
CA LEU A 184 -12.96 11.46 7.74
C LEU A 184 -12.84 12.03 9.16
N THR A 185 -13.98 12.13 9.86
CA THR A 185 -14.01 12.63 11.23
C THR A 185 -14.40 11.49 12.17
N PRO A 186 -13.58 11.19 13.17
CA PRO A 186 -13.90 10.15 14.15
C PRO A 186 -15.11 10.54 14.99
N LYS A 187 -15.91 9.55 15.38
CA LYS A 187 -17.00 9.69 16.36
C LYS A 187 -16.61 8.89 17.60
N ASN A 188 -16.71 9.53 18.78
CA ASN A 188 -16.33 8.89 20.05
C ASN A 188 -14.90 8.30 20.05
N ASN A 189 -13.95 9.00 19.42
CA ASN A 189 -12.58 8.55 19.21
C ASN A 189 -12.44 7.26 18.36
N ILE A 190 -13.44 6.94 17.56
CA ILE A 190 -13.44 5.80 16.65
C ILE A 190 -13.72 6.30 15.23
N LEU A 191 -12.91 5.85 14.30
CA LEU A 191 -13.13 5.97 12.87
C LEU A 191 -13.51 4.59 12.34
N GLU A 192 -14.74 4.46 11.86
CA GLU A 192 -15.20 3.23 11.23
C GLU A 192 -14.88 3.25 9.74
N LEU A 193 -14.20 2.21 9.27
CA LEU A 193 -13.77 2.02 7.89
C LEU A 193 -14.42 0.77 7.32
N THR A 194 -15.05 0.90 6.17
CA THR A 194 -15.47 -0.26 5.37
C THR A 194 -14.32 -0.63 4.44
N MET A 195 -13.66 -1.73 4.74
CA MET A 195 -12.50 -2.23 3.99
C MET A 195 -12.95 -3.29 2.99
N LYS A 196 -12.95 -2.96 1.71
CA LYS A 196 -13.24 -3.92 0.63
C LYS A 196 -12.19 -5.04 0.58
N PRO A 197 -12.46 -6.18 -0.10
CA PRO A 197 -11.47 -7.24 -0.28
C PRO A 197 -10.16 -6.72 -0.89
N TYR A 198 -9.03 -7.17 -0.37
CA TYR A 198 -7.69 -6.80 -0.86
C TYR A 198 -7.47 -5.29 -1.02
N THR A 199 -7.98 -4.51 -0.05
CA THR A 199 -7.89 -3.04 -0.08
C THR A 199 -6.92 -2.53 0.97
N ALA A 200 -6.14 -1.52 0.59
CA ALA A 200 -5.30 -0.73 1.48
C ALA A 200 -5.68 0.75 1.42
N LEU A 201 -5.56 1.43 2.57
CA LEU A 201 -5.76 2.87 2.72
C LEU A 201 -4.52 3.51 3.32
N TYR A 202 -4.07 4.63 2.75
CA TYR A 202 -3.18 5.58 3.40
C TYR A 202 -3.96 6.82 3.79
N MET A 203 -3.76 7.25 5.02
CA MET A 203 -4.47 8.39 5.59
C MET A 203 -3.49 9.28 6.36
N VAL A 204 -3.51 10.58 6.12
CA VAL A 204 -2.75 11.55 6.92
C VAL A 204 -3.61 12.06 8.06
N VAL A 205 -3.00 12.15 9.25
CA VAL A 205 -3.65 12.67 10.44
C VAL A 205 -3.44 14.18 10.50
N CYS A 206 -4.54 14.93 10.42
CA CYS A 206 -4.54 16.39 10.55
C CYS A 206 -4.98 16.77 11.96
N SER A 207 -4.18 17.58 12.64
CA SER A 207 -4.61 18.20 13.90
C SER A 207 -5.62 19.30 13.58
N THR A 208 -6.81 19.26 14.17
CA THR A 208 -7.70 20.42 14.14
C THR A 208 -7.05 21.49 15.02
N ASN A 209 -6.41 22.49 14.41
CA ASN A 209 -6.02 23.70 15.14
C ASN A 209 -7.30 24.27 15.76
N LYS A 210 -7.44 24.20 17.08
CA LYS A 210 -8.34 25.08 17.81
C LYS A 210 -7.69 26.47 17.75
N ASN A 211 -8.18 27.33 16.82
CA ASN A 211 -8.01 28.77 16.97
C ASN A 211 -8.68 29.21 18.25
#